data_5a71a63d7279a7d5b6671a6989728991
#
_entry.id   5a71a63d7279a7d5b6671a6989728991
#
_cell.length_a   1.000
_cell.length_b   1.000
_cell.length_c   1.000
_cell.angle_alpha   90.00
_cell.angle_beta   90.00
_cell.angle_gamma   90.00
#
_symmetry.space_group_name_H-M   'P 1'
#
loop_
_entity.id
_entity.type
_entity.pdbx_description
1 polymer ?
#
loop_
_entity_poly.entity_id
_entity_poly.type
_entity_poly.pdbx_seq_one_letter_code
_entity_poly.pdbx_strand_id
1 'polypeptide(L)'
;MTELIKKLSSIDGTSGDEGAVRDFIISEIDGFCDWSIDPLGNIIAFKKGKNHSVKKLLVDAHTDEVGFIITGVTADGFLKFKNVGGIETAVMLSRQVRINGKTNGVIGAKPVHLTHGDEGKSLPKAESLYIDIGAADRDEALKYVSVGDRAVMCGEYRQNGETVCSKALDDRIGCAVLIKLLKSESDYDFYATFSVQEEVGLRGARTAAYTVDPQAAIMLEATTAADIADVPSEKAVCSLGKGVAVSFMDGTTVYDRAYYDAALSCGIKCQPKCAVTGGNNAGAVHLSRGGVRSLTLSVPCRYIHSASCVCDNGDISSAFELARFMINGICSGEIK
;
A
#
# COMPACT_ATOMS: atom_id res chain seq x y z
N MET A 1 -13.12 -9.69 -6.80
CA MET A 1 -12.04 -8.76 -6.56
C MET A 1 -12.57 -7.42 -6.05
N THR A 2 -13.42 -6.74 -6.78
CA THR A 2 -13.95 -5.40 -6.48
C THR A 2 -14.56 -5.25 -5.09
N GLU A 3 -15.44 -6.18 -4.67
CA GLU A 3 -16.03 -6.16 -3.32
C GLU A 3 -15.00 -6.36 -2.21
N LEU A 4 -13.95 -7.14 -2.46
CA LEU A 4 -12.86 -7.34 -1.51
C LEU A 4 -12.03 -6.06 -1.34
N ILE A 5 -11.69 -5.39 -2.45
CA ILE A 5 -10.99 -4.09 -2.43
C ILE A 5 -11.84 -3.04 -1.71
N LYS A 6 -13.14 -2.97 -2.00
CA LYS A 6 -14.06 -2.05 -1.32
C LYS A 6 -14.06 -2.24 0.20
N LYS A 7 -14.11 -3.48 0.67
CA LYS A 7 -14.04 -3.78 2.11
C LYS A 7 -12.67 -3.41 2.69
N LEU A 8 -11.57 -3.87 2.07
CA LEU A 8 -10.21 -3.60 2.54
C LEU A 8 -9.90 -2.11 2.59
N SER A 9 -10.24 -1.34 1.56
CA SER A 9 -9.96 0.09 1.50
C SER A 9 -10.83 0.94 2.45
N SER A 10 -11.95 0.40 2.94
CA SER A 10 -12.79 1.08 3.93
C SER A 10 -12.31 0.93 5.38
N ILE A 11 -11.45 -0.06 5.64
CA ILE A 11 -10.88 -0.31 6.98
C ILE A 11 -9.72 0.65 7.20
N ASP A 12 -9.72 1.37 8.32
CA ASP A 12 -8.60 2.21 8.72
C ASP A 12 -7.44 1.34 9.21
N GLY A 13 -6.23 1.70 8.82
CA GLY A 13 -5.04 0.92 9.16
C GLY A 13 -3.77 1.68 8.83
N THR A 14 -3.51 2.76 9.57
CA THR A 14 -2.25 3.51 9.49
C THR A 14 -1.09 2.64 9.98
N SER A 15 0.13 2.87 9.46
CA SER A 15 1.33 2.15 9.93
C SER A 15 1.44 2.12 11.46
N GLY A 16 1.53 0.90 12.01
CA GLY A 16 1.54 0.63 13.46
C GLY A 16 0.14 0.55 14.09
N ASP A 17 -0.94 0.55 13.29
CA ASP A 17 -2.33 0.36 13.72
C ASP A 17 -3.12 -0.47 12.67
N GLU A 18 -2.50 -1.52 12.14
CA GLU A 18 -3.05 -2.37 11.09
C GLU A 18 -3.97 -3.49 11.62
N GLY A 19 -4.24 -3.51 12.93
CA GLY A 19 -4.94 -4.61 13.60
C GLY A 19 -6.29 -4.98 12.95
N ALA A 20 -7.12 -3.99 12.63
CA ALA A 20 -8.42 -4.22 12.02
C ALA A 20 -8.31 -4.79 10.59
N VAL A 21 -7.31 -4.36 9.82
CA VAL A 21 -7.03 -4.88 8.48
C VAL A 21 -6.55 -6.31 8.55
N ARG A 22 -5.62 -6.59 9.46
CA ARG A 22 -5.11 -7.93 9.74
C ARG A 22 -6.23 -8.90 10.08
N ASP A 23 -7.11 -8.53 11.01
CA ASP A 23 -8.20 -9.40 11.46
C ASP A 23 -9.20 -9.67 10.32
N PHE A 24 -9.47 -8.68 9.46
CA PHE A 24 -10.27 -8.88 8.26
C PHE A 24 -9.57 -9.84 7.27
N ILE A 25 -8.27 -9.66 7.00
CA ILE A 25 -7.51 -10.54 6.08
C ILE A 25 -7.55 -11.98 6.61
N ILE A 26 -7.31 -12.18 7.90
CA ILE A 26 -7.38 -13.51 8.51
C ILE A 26 -8.76 -14.13 8.29
N SER A 27 -9.84 -13.37 8.49
CA SER A 27 -11.21 -13.89 8.26
C SER A 27 -11.45 -14.32 6.81
N GLU A 28 -10.73 -13.77 5.84
CA GLU A 28 -10.84 -14.12 4.43
C GLU A 28 -9.98 -15.32 4.03
N ILE A 29 -8.82 -15.54 4.68
CA ILE A 29 -7.88 -16.61 4.31
C ILE A 29 -7.95 -17.83 5.20
N ASP A 30 -8.64 -17.77 6.34
CA ASP A 30 -8.77 -18.88 7.26
C ASP A 30 -9.43 -20.09 6.57
N GLY A 31 -8.86 -21.28 6.79
CA GLY A 31 -9.28 -22.52 6.11
C GLY A 31 -8.76 -22.68 4.66
N PHE A 32 -8.05 -21.68 4.08
CA PHE A 32 -7.47 -21.77 2.72
C PHE A 32 -5.96 -21.95 2.73
N CYS A 33 -5.30 -21.64 3.83
CA CYS A 33 -3.86 -21.76 4.03
C CYS A 33 -3.54 -21.86 5.53
N ASP A 34 -2.35 -22.33 5.86
CA ASP A 34 -1.82 -22.19 7.21
C ASP A 34 -1.31 -20.77 7.41
N TRP A 35 -1.52 -20.17 8.57
CA TRP A 35 -1.08 -18.81 8.86
C TRP A 35 -0.62 -18.63 10.31
N SER A 36 0.23 -17.63 10.52
CA SER A 36 0.68 -17.18 11.83
C SER A 36 0.88 -15.66 11.82
N ILE A 37 0.97 -15.05 13.00
CA ILE A 37 1.25 -13.62 13.18
C ILE A 37 2.59 -13.49 13.87
N ASP A 38 3.47 -12.65 13.35
CA ASP A 38 4.74 -12.33 14.00
C ASP A 38 4.59 -11.21 15.04
N PRO A 39 5.63 -10.94 15.87
CA PRO A 39 5.56 -9.89 16.91
C PRO A 39 5.32 -8.46 16.41
N LEU A 40 5.61 -8.13 15.13
CA LEU A 40 5.27 -6.84 14.53
C LEU A 40 3.83 -6.75 14.05
N GLY A 41 3.17 -7.92 13.85
CA GLY A 41 1.80 -7.98 13.35
C GLY A 41 1.69 -8.42 11.89
N ASN A 42 2.79 -8.80 11.21
CA ASN A 42 2.72 -9.39 9.88
C ASN A 42 1.95 -10.71 9.94
N ILE A 43 1.09 -10.96 8.93
CA ILE A 43 0.57 -12.30 8.68
C ILE A 43 1.57 -13.03 7.80
N ILE A 44 2.03 -14.20 8.24
CA ILE A 44 2.86 -15.10 7.45
C ILE A 44 2.02 -16.33 7.15
N ALA A 45 1.66 -16.52 5.89
CA ALA A 45 0.82 -17.63 5.43
C ALA A 45 1.61 -18.60 4.56
N PHE A 46 1.22 -19.89 4.62
CA PHE A 46 1.75 -20.93 3.74
C PHE A 46 0.61 -21.55 2.93
N LYS A 47 0.68 -21.37 1.62
CA LYS A 47 -0.25 -22.01 0.68
C LYS A 47 0.33 -23.33 0.21
N LYS A 48 -0.34 -24.42 0.56
CA LYS A 48 0.00 -25.75 0.04
C LYS A 48 -0.51 -25.87 -1.40
N GLY A 49 0.39 -26.24 -2.32
CA GLY A 49 0.08 -26.54 -3.70
C GLY A 49 -0.10 -28.03 -3.96
N LYS A 50 -0.39 -28.39 -5.23
CA LYS A 50 -0.44 -29.78 -5.70
C LYS A 50 0.96 -30.41 -5.71
N ASN A 51 1.99 -29.60 -5.95
CA ASN A 51 3.40 -29.99 -6.02
C ASN A 51 4.22 -29.15 -5.06
N HIS A 52 5.36 -29.69 -4.63
CA HIS A 52 6.34 -28.91 -3.88
C HIS A 52 7.13 -27.98 -4.81
N SER A 53 7.32 -26.77 -4.36
CA SER A 53 8.13 -25.78 -5.07
C SER A 53 9.62 -26.15 -5.03
N VAL A 54 10.33 -25.96 -6.16
CA VAL A 54 11.80 -26.14 -6.20
C VAL A 54 12.55 -24.98 -5.55
N LYS A 55 11.87 -23.83 -5.35
CA LYS A 55 12.41 -22.65 -4.66
C LYS A 55 11.39 -22.17 -3.64
N LYS A 56 11.85 -21.79 -2.46
CA LYS A 56 10.98 -21.13 -1.48
C LYS A 56 10.65 -19.74 -1.98
N LEU A 57 9.41 -19.56 -2.47
CA LEU A 57 8.90 -18.30 -2.99
C LEU A 57 8.10 -17.57 -1.90
N LEU A 58 8.34 -16.27 -1.77
CA LEU A 58 7.54 -15.35 -0.98
C LEU A 58 6.74 -14.43 -1.91
N VAL A 59 5.45 -14.25 -1.65
CA VAL A 59 4.60 -13.22 -2.27
C VAL A 59 4.16 -12.27 -1.18
N ASP A 60 4.43 -10.98 -1.31
CA ASP A 60 4.19 -9.98 -0.28
C ASP A 60 3.29 -8.84 -0.77
N ALA A 61 2.47 -8.31 0.14
CA ALA A 61 1.67 -7.10 -0.02
C ALA A 61 1.58 -6.40 1.33
N HIS A 62 1.61 -5.05 1.37
CA HIS A 62 1.53 -4.37 2.64
C HIS A 62 0.11 -4.01 3.05
N THR A 63 -0.13 -3.96 4.36
CA THR A 63 -1.45 -3.75 4.95
C THR A 63 -1.70 -2.33 5.41
N ASP A 64 -0.65 -1.58 5.68
CA ASP A 64 -0.75 -0.21 6.17
C ASP A 64 -1.11 0.79 5.05
N GLU A 65 -1.60 1.92 5.47
CA GLU A 65 -1.82 3.10 4.65
C GLU A 65 -1.18 4.32 5.33
N VAL A 66 -0.87 5.34 4.56
CA VAL A 66 -0.41 6.63 5.10
C VAL A 66 -1.48 7.30 5.94
N GLY A 67 -1.09 8.04 6.97
CA GLY A 67 -2.02 8.73 7.84
C GLY A 67 -1.32 9.71 8.78
N PHE A 68 -1.88 9.87 9.96
CA PHE A 68 -1.40 10.83 10.94
C PHE A 68 -1.37 10.22 12.35
N ILE A 69 -0.51 10.78 13.20
CA ILE A 69 -0.48 10.50 14.63
C ILE A 69 -0.69 11.80 15.40
N ILE A 70 -1.60 11.80 16.38
CA ILE A 70 -1.88 12.95 17.24
C ILE A 70 -0.70 13.14 18.19
N THR A 71 -0.11 14.33 18.20
CA THR A 71 1.08 14.65 19.00
C THR A 71 0.80 15.64 20.13
N GLY A 72 -0.38 16.26 20.15
CA GLY A 72 -0.77 17.19 21.19
C GLY A 72 -2.15 17.80 20.95
N VAL A 73 -2.67 18.46 21.98
CA VAL A 73 -3.92 19.21 21.94
C VAL A 73 -3.64 20.64 22.43
N THR A 74 -4.08 21.65 21.65
CA THR A 74 -3.93 23.06 22.01
C THR A 74 -4.92 23.49 23.11
N ALA A 75 -4.73 24.66 23.71
CA ALA A 75 -5.68 25.20 24.71
C ALA A 75 -7.09 25.39 24.09
N ASP A 76 -7.15 25.75 22.81
CA ASP A 76 -8.40 25.99 22.06
C ASP A 76 -8.99 24.71 21.43
N GLY A 77 -8.55 23.51 21.85
CA GLY A 77 -9.13 22.23 21.43
C GLY A 77 -8.63 21.69 20.08
N PHE A 78 -7.75 22.38 19.34
CA PHE A 78 -7.19 21.86 18.09
C PHE A 78 -6.14 20.80 18.34
N LEU A 79 -6.06 19.79 17.44
CA LEU A 79 -5.11 18.71 17.56
C LEU A 79 -3.85 19.00 16.72
N LYS A 80 -2.69 18.83 17.32
CA LYS A 80 -1.41 18.77 16.63
C LYS A 80 -1.15 17.34 16.18
N PHE A 81 -0.56 17.18 15.00
CA PHE A 81 -0.29 15.87 14.42
C PHE A 81 1.05 15.83 13.68
N LYS A 82 1.50 14.63 13.38
CA LYS A 82 2.61 14.33 12.47
C LYS A 82 2.14 13.32 11.43
N ASN A 83 2.70 13.38 10.24
CA ASN A 83 2.47 12.38 9.21
C ASN A 83 3.05 11.03 9.65
N VAL A 84 2.34 9.97 9.30
CA VAL A 84 2.80 8.59 9.32
C VAL A 84 2.83 8.15 7.86
N GLY A 85 4.02 7.96 7.30
CA GLY A 85 4.24 7.82 5.87
C GLY A 85 4.35 9.14 5.11
N GLY A 86 4.50 9.05 3.81
CA GLY A 86 4.73 10.18 2.90
C GLY A 86 3.42 10.82 2.43
N ILE A 87 3.03 11.97 3.00
CA ILE A 87 1.85 12.72 2.56
C ILE A 87 2.25 14.16 2.22
N GLU A 88 1.94 14.59 1.01
CA GLU A 88 2.18 15.98 0.60
C GLU A 88 1.18 16.94 1.24
N THR A 89 1.64 18.12 1.65
CA THR A 89 0.79 19.14 2.31
C THR A 89 -0.40 19.55 1.46
N ALA A 90 -0.24 19.59 0.13
CA ALA A 90 -1.31 19.96 -0.81
C ALA A 90 -2.52 19.02 -0.71
N VAL A 91 -2.30 17.74 -0.45
CA VAL A 91 -3.40 16.76 -0.32
C VAL A 91 -4.08 16.76 1.04
N MET A 92 -3.48 17.38 2.06
CA MET A 92 -4.01 17.41 3.42
C MET A 92 -5.06 18.51 3.62
N LEU A 93 -4.92 19.64 2.94
CA LEU A 93 -5.72 20.85 3.19
C LEU A 93 -7.23 20.59 3.03
N SER A 94 -8.00 20.94 4.06
CA SER A 94 -9.46 20.78 4.13
C SER A 94 -9.94 19.33 4.00
N ARG A 95 -9.06 18.34 4.20
CA ARG A 95 -9.47 16.94 4.18
C ARG A 95 -10.15 16.55 5.48
N GLN A 96 -11.21 15.79 5.34
CA GLN A 96 -11.82 15.09 6.47
C GLN A 96 -10.90 13.96 6.90
N VAL A 97 -10.77 13.78 8.20
CA VAL A 97 -10.02 12.69 8.83
C VAL A 97 -10.89 11.96 9.84
N ARG A 98 -10.58 10.69 10.05
CA ARG A 98 -11.19 9.88 11.10
C ARG A 98 -10.09 9.40 12.05
N ILE A 99 -10.28 9.68 13.34
CA ILE A 99 -9.34 9.35 14.41
C ILE A 99 -9.83 8.09 15.11
N ASN A 100 -8.99 7.07 15.24
CA ASN A 100 -9.29 5.77 15.86
C ASN A 100 -10.62 5.15 15.36
N GLY A 101 -10.96 5.35 14.10
CA GLY A 101 -12.20 4.84 13.50
C GLY A 101 -13.50 5.45 14.03
N LYS A 102 -13.45 6.50 14.87
CA LYS A 102 -14.61 7.04 15.62
C LYS A 102 -14.78 8.55 15.50
N THR A 103 -13.77 9.33 15.82
CA THR A 103 -13.87 10.78 15.90
C THR A 103 -13.55 11.41 14.55
N ASN A 104 -14.49 12.17 13.99
CA ASN A 104 -14.26 12.87 12.75
C ASN A 104 -13.65 14.25 13.01
N GLY A 105 -12.79 14.69 12.10
CA GLY A 105 -12.18 16.01 12.12
C GLY A 105 -11.87 16.50 10.71
N VAL A 106 -11.39 17.74 10.63
CA VAL A 106 -10.97 18.37 9.38
C VAL A 106 -9.56 18.94 9.56
N ILE A 107 -8.69 18.75 8.58
CA ILE A 107 -7.37 19.37 8.59
C ILE A 107 -7.51 20.82 8.19
N GLY A 108 -7.19 21.72 9.12
CA GLY A 108 -7.25 23.16 8.97
C GLY A 108 -5.87 23.80 8.82
N ALA A 109 -5.90 24.99 8.20
CA ALA A 109 -4.76 25.89 8.08
C ALA A 109 -5.18 27.33 8.34
N LYS A 110 -4.21 28.23 8.56
CA LYS A 110 -4.46 29.67 8.65
C LYS A 110 -5.19 30.18 7.40
N PRO A 111 -6.33 30.88 7.55
CA PRO A 111 -7.08 31.39 6.40
C PRO A 111 -6.27 32.35 5.53
N VAL A 112 -6.50 32.30 4.21
CA VAL A 112 -5.75 33.09 3.23
C VAL A 112 -5.77 34.60 3.52
N HIS A 113 -6.90 35.15 3.98
CA HIS A 113 -7.02 36.58 4.29
C HIS A 113 -6.23 37.03 5.54
N LEU A 114 -5.70 36.09 6.31
CA LEU A 114 -4.80 36.34 7.46
C LEU A 114 -3.33 36.05 7.13
N THR A 115 -3.03 35.57 5.92
CA THR A 115 -1.64 35.38 5.45
C THR A 115 -1.12 36.66 4.80
N HIS A 116 0.13 37.02 5.04
CA HIS A 116 0.72 38.27 4.53
C HIS A 116 2.03 37.99 3.77
N GLY A 117 2.30 38.83 2.75
CA GLY A 117 3.54 38.73 1.97
C GLY A 117 3.71 37.41 1.26
N ASP A 118 4.87 36.80 1.40
CA ASP A 118 5.21 35.53 0.73
C ASP A 118 4.53 34.30 1.36
N GLU A 119 4.03 34.40 2.59
CA GLU A 119 3.29 33.32 3.25
C GLU A 119 2.02 32.91 2.47
N GLY A 120 1.36 33.89 1.80
CA GLY A 120 0.18 33.63 0.99
C GLY A 120 0.47 33.06 -0.42
N LYS A 121 1.74 33.00 -0.82
CA LYS A 121 2.15 32.52 -2.16
C LYS A 121 2.63 31.07 -2.17
N SER A 122 2.77 30.45 -1.03
CA SER A 122 3.26 29.07 -0.89
C SER A 122 2.29 28.22 -0.09
N LEU A 123 2.38 26.90 -0.26
CA LEU A 123 1.65 25.97 0.60
C LEU A 123 2.12 26.13 2.04
N PRO A 124 1.21 26.05 3.03
CA PRO A 124 1.58 26.05 4.44
C PRO A 124 2.48 24.86 4.76
N LYS A 125 3.39 25.01 5.71
CA LYS A 125 4.19 23.91 6.20
C LYS A 125 3.31 22.90 6.95
N ALA A 126 3.57 21.60 6.83
CA ALA A 126 2.79 20.56 7.50
C ALA A 126 2.68 20.79 9.02
N GLU A 127 3.77 21.32 9.65
CA GLU A 127 3.79 21.62 11.09
C GLU A 127 2.85 22.75 11.51
N SER A 128 2.40 23.60 10.58
CA SER A 128 1.45 24.67 10.84
C SER A 128 -0.01 24.24 10.75
N LEU A 129 -0.26 23.03 10.23
CA LEU A 129 -1.59 22.47 10.13
C LEU A 129 -2.06 21.92 11.49
N TYR A 130 -3.38 21.79 11.63
CA TYR A 130 -4.04 21.20 12.80
C TYR A 130 -5.26 20.40 12.35
N ILE A 131 -5.74 19.51 13.21
CA ILE A 131 -7.04 18.85 13.02
C ILE A 131 -8.04 19.51 13.97
N ASP A 132 -9.17 19.93 13.40
CA ASP A 132 -10.33 20.48 14.09
C ASP A 132 -11.39 19.40 14.23
N ILE A 133 -11.78 19.09 15.48
CA ILE A 133 -12.84 18.13 15.81
C ILE A 133 -14.09 18.82 16.37
N GLY A 134 -14.11 20.18 16.36
CA GLY A 134 -15.21 20.97 16.89
C GLY A 134 -15.24 21.13 18.42
N ALA A 135 -14.16 20.77 19.12
CA ALA A 135 -14.05 20.95 20.57
C ALA A 135 -13.83 22.42 20.94
N ALA A 136 -14.50 22.89 21.98
CA ALA A 136 -14.40 24.28 22.45
C ALA A 136 -13.07 24.58 23.17
N ASP A 137 -12.48 23.56 23.78
CA ASP A 137 -11.23 23.67 24.53
C ASP A 137 -10.49 22.31 24.60
N ARG A 138 -9.32 22.33 25.26
CA ARG A 138 -8.48 21.14 25.45
C ARG A 138 -9.17 20.03 26.23
N ASP A 139 -9.91 20.37 27.28
CA ASP A 139 -10.51 19.36 28.16
C ASP A 139 -11.68 18.67 27.45
N GLU A 140 -12.39 19.38 26.60
CA GLU A 140 -13.40 18.78 25.73
C GLU A 140 -12.76 17.88 24.67
N ALA A 141 -11.73 18.34 23.98
CA ALA A 141 -11.03 17.52 22.97
C ALA A 141 -10.49 16.21 23.55
N LEU A 142 -9.92 16.25 24.76
CA LEU A 142 -9.37 15.07 25.46
C LEU A 142 -10.44 14.03 25.87
N LYS A 143 -11.72 14.35 25.79
CA LYS A 143 -12.81 13.35 25.97
C LYS A 143 -12.95 12.43 24.75
N TYR A 144 -12.47 12.85 23.58
CA TYR A 144 -12.65 12.15 22.31
C TYR A 144 -11.35 11.58 21.75
N VAL A 145 -10.20 12.19 22.07
CA VAL A 145 -8.90 11.84 21.50
C VAL A 145 -7.80 11.87 22.54
N SER A 146 -6.75 11.11 22.29
CA SER A 146 -5.53 11.06 23.10
C SER A 146 -4.28 11.30 22.24
N VAL A 147 -3.20 11.75 22.88
CA VAL A 147 -1.88 11.79 22.24
C VAL A 147 -1.46 10.36 21.92
N GLY A 148 -1.00 10.14 20.70
CA GLY A 148 -0.67 8.81 20.17
C GLY A 148 -1.78 8.16 19.32
N ASP A 149 -3.00 8.71 19.33
CA ASP A 149 -4.09 8.23 18.47
C ASP A 149 -3.73 8.36 17.00
N ARG A 150 -4.23 7.41 16.19
CA ARG A 150 -4.04 7.39 14.74
C ARG A 150 -5.22 8.04 14.04
N ALA A 151 -4.92 8.71 12.93
CA ALA A 151 -5.94 9.28 12.06
C ALA A 151 -5.65 8.98 10.59
N VAL A 152 -6.69 8.74 9.81
CA VAL A 152 -6.61 8.54 8.36
C VAL A 152 -7.43 9.58 7.62
N MET A 153 -7.07 9.87 6.37
CA MET A 153 -7.94 10.67 5.50
C MET A 153 -9.19 9.87 5.15
N CYS A 154 -10.36 10.50 5.25
CA CYS A 154 -11.62 9.90 4.82
C CYS A 154 -11.68 9.85 3.29
N GLY A 155 -11.99 8.67 2.75
CA GLY A 155 -12.21 8.45 1.32
C GLY A 155 -13.26 7.37 1.13
N GLU A 156 -14.19 7.58 0.19
CA GLU A 156 -15.23 6.60 -0.14
C GLU A 156 -14.82 5.78 -1.35
N TYR A 157 -15.14 4.48 -1.30
CA TYR A 157 -15.04 3.64 -2.48
C TYR A 157 -16.11 4.04 -3.52
N ARG A 158 -15.68 4.30 -4.73
CA ARG A 158 -16.54 4.57 -5.89
C ARG A 158 -16.02 3.83 -7.12
N GLN A 159 -16.95 3.42 -7.98
CA GLN A 159 -16.63 2.77 -9.24
C GLN A 159 -17.41 3.42 -10.38
N ASN A 160 -16.70 3.77 -11.46
CA ASN A 160 -17.24 4.29 -12.68
C ASN A 160 -16.74 3.44 -13.86
N GLY A 161 -17.56 2.50 -14.33
CA GLY A 161 -17.13 1.51 -15.33
C GLY A 161 -15.96 0.67 -14.78
N GLU A 162 -14.85 0.65 -15.50
CA GLU A 162 -13.63 -0.05 -15.06
C GLU A 162 -12.77 0.74 -14.07
N THR A 163 -13.05 2.02 -13.86
CA THR A 163 -12.27 2.85 -12.94
C THR A 163 -12.77 2.73 -11.50
N VAL A 164 -11.87 2.45 -10.59
CA VAL A 164 -12.08 2.39 -9.14
C VAL A 164 -11.41 3.58 -8.47
N CYS A 165 -12.11 4.23 -7.56
CA CYS A 165 -11.58 5.30 -6.73
C CYS A 165 -11.81 4.98 -5.25
N SER A 166 -10.77 5.08 -4.42
CA SER A 166 -10.85 4.92 -2.95
C SER A 166 -9.58 5.46 -2.28
N LYS A 167 -9.62 5.61 -0.95
CA LYS A 167 -8.39 5.71 -0.16
C LYS A 167 -7.68 4.36 -0.14
N ALA A 168 -6.43 4.34 0.29
CA ALA A 168 -5.66 3.13 0.63
C ALA A 168 -5.63 2.05 -0.48
N LEU A 169 -5.80 2.41 -1.76
CA LEU A 169 -5.60 1.45 -2.85
C LEU A 169 -4.16 0.95 -2.88
N ASP A 170 -3.23 1.76 -2.44
CA ASP A 170 -1.89 1.44 -2.03
C ASP A 170 -1.91 1.00 -0.54
N ASP A 171 -1.71 -0.27 -0.14
CA ASP A 171 -1.62 -1.40 -1.08
C ASP A 171 -2.74 -2.45 -0.79
N ARG A 172 -3.94 -1.95 -0.51
CA ARG A 172 -5.10 -2.85 -0.33
C ARG A 172 -5.46 -3.61 -1.60
N ILE A 173 -4.96 -3.13 -2.77
CA ILE A 173 -5.07 -3.85 -4.04
C ILE A 173 -4.18 -5.10 -4.01
N GLY A 174 -2.92 -4.97 -3.65
CA GLY A 174 -2.01 -6.10 -3.50
C GLY A 174 -2.52 -7.10 -2.47
N CYS A 175 -3.03 -6.61 -1.33
CA CYS A 175 -3.70 -7.48 -0.35
C CYS A 175 -4.87 -8.26 -0.95
N ALA A 176 -5.73 -7.62 -1.76
CA ALA A 176 -6.86 -8.30 -2.40
C ALA A 176 -6.41 -9.34 -3.43
N VAL A 177 -5.38 -9.04 -4.21
CA VAL A 177 -4.77 -9.99 -5.15
C VAL A 177 -4.20 -11.19 -4.39
N LEU A 178 -3.46 -10.95 -3.30
CA LEU A 178 -2.84 -11.99 -2.50
C LEU A 178 -3.88 -12.89 -1.80
N ILE A 179 -4.94 -12.31 -1.24
CA ILE A 179 -6.08 -13.08 -0.69
C ILE A 179 -6.68 -13.97 -1.77
N LYS A 180 -6.89 -13.45 -2.98
CA LYS A 180 -7.46 -14.25 -4.09
C LYS A 180 -6.52 -15.39 -4.51
N LEU A 181 -5.20 -15.16 -4.53
CA LEU A 181 -4.21 -16.21 -4.78
C LEU A 181 -4.28 -17.31 -3.73
N LEU A 182 -4.34 -16.96 -2.43
CA LEU A 182 -4.45 -17.91 -1.34
C LEU A 182 -5.76 -18.72 -1.37
N LYS A 183 -6.87 -18.11 -1.77
CA LYS A 183 -8.19 -18.79 -1.89
C LYS A 183 -8.31 -19.64 -3.17
N SER A 184 -7.43 -19.45 -4.14
CA SER A 184 -7.42 -20.22 -5.38
C SER A 184 -6.66 -21.53 -5.21
N GLU A 185 -6.92 -22.51 -6.09
CA GLU A 185 -6.04 -23.67 -6.22
C GLU A 185 -4.65 -23.21 -6.68
N SER A 186 -3.62 -23.82 -6.13
CA SER A 186 -2.24 -23.56 -6.52
C SER A 186 -1.57 -24.85 -7.00
N ASP A 187 -0.80 -24.75 -8.07
CA ASP A 187 -0.03 -25.89 -8.57
C ASP A 187 1.23 -26.15 -7.73
N TYR A 188 1.77 -25.11 -7.06
CA TYR A 188 2.97 -25.19 -6.23
C TYR A 188 2.79 -24.53 -4.88
N ASP A 189 3.55 -24.98 -3.89
CA ASP A 189 3.63 -24.35 -2.58
C ASP A 189 4.27 -22.96 -2.68
N PHE A 190 3.76 -21.99 -1.91
CA PHE A 190 4.41 -20.70 -1.74
C PHE A 190 4.08 -20.08 -0.38
N TYR A 191 4.91 -19.16 0.09
CA TYR A 191 4.65 -18.32 1.24
C TYR A 191 4.02 -17.01 0.80
N ALA A 192 3.08 -16.51 1.60
CA ALA A 192 2.48 -15.20 1.43
C ALA A 192 2.68 -14.39 2.70
N THR A 193 2.98 -13.10 2.57
CA THR A 193 3.03 -12.19 3.71
C THR A 193 2.15 -10.98 3.47
N PHE A 194 1.38 -10.64 4.51
CA PHE A 194 0.71 -9.35 4.58
C PHE A 194 1.50 -8.53 5.60
N SER A 195 2.38 -7.69 5.07
CA SER A 195 3.35 -6.98 5.88
C SER A 195 2.80 -5.68 6.44
N VAL A 196 3.34 -5.25 7.58
CA VAL A 196 2.96 -4.02 8.28
C VAL A 196 4.06 -2.98 8.14
N GLN A 197 3.71 -1.69 8.33
CA GLN A 197 4.69 -0.59 8.42
C GLN A 197 5.62 -0.47 7.21
N GLU A 198 5.09 -0.69 6.00
CA GLU A 198 5.80 -0.43 4.74
C GLU A 198 6.09 1.06 4.60
N GLU A 199 5.08 1.89 4.75
CA GLU A 199 5.04 3.34 4.54
C GLU A 199 5.99 4.16 5.44
N VAL A 200 6.52 3.51 6.48
CA VAL A 200 7.47 4.10 7.43
C VAL A 200 8.84 3.42 7.41
N GLY A 201 9.14 2.69 6.33
CA GLY A 201 10.47 2.14 6.06
C GLY A 201 10.57 0.63 5.98
N LEU A 202 9.62 -0.06 5.33
CA LEU A 202 9.66 -1.47 4.95
C LEU A 202 9.87 -2.43 6.14
N ARG A 203 9.32 -2.07 7.31
CA ARG A 203 9.73 -2.69 8.59
C ARG A 203 9.23 -4.13 8.71
N GLY A 204 7.95 -4.35 8.39
CA GLY A 204 7.33 -5.66 8.44
C GLY A 204 7.93 -6.64 7.45
N ALA A 205 8.13 -6.21 6.21
CA ALA A 205 8.73 -7.05 5.17
C ALA A 205 10.14 -7.56 5.55
N ARG A 206 10.92 -6.75 6.27
CA ARG A 206 12.25 -7.16 6.77
C ARG A 206 12.16 -8.34 7.73
N THR A 207 11.23 -8.32 8.70
CA THR A 207 11.08 -9.40 9.68
C THR A 207 10.41 -10.62 9.07
N ALA A 208 9.43 -10.42 8.20
CA ALA A 208 8.75 -11.49 7.48
C ALA A 208 9.71 -12.26 6.55
N ALA A 209 10.50 -11.55 5.75
CA ALA A 209 11.51 -12.18 4.88
C ALA A 209 12.59 -12.92 5.69
N TYR A 210 13.01 -12.36 6.83
CA TYR A 210 13.96 -13.06 7.70
C TYR A 210 13.38 -14.36 8.24
N THR A 211 12.11 -14.39 8.61
CA THR A 211 11.42 -15.57 9.16
C THR A 211 11.16 -16.62 8.10
N VAL A 212 10.67 -16.21 6.93
CA VAL A 212 10.38 -17.11 5.80
C VAL A 212 11.67 -17.66 5.18
N ASP A 213 12.74 -16.87 5.12
CA ASP A 213 14.01 -17.20 4.46
C ASP A 213 13.81 -17.66 3.00
N PRO A 214 13.23 -16.80 2.14
CA PRO A 214 12.90 -17.15 0.76
C PRO A 214 14.13 -17.09 -0.16
N GLN A 215 14.07 -17.83 -1.28
CA GLN A 215 15.07 -17.77 -2.37
C GLN A 215 14.62 -16.86 -3.50
N ALA A 216 13.30 -16.63 -3.60
CA ALA A 216 12.67 -15.75 -4.57
C ALA A 216 11.52 -14.99 -3.93
N ALA A 217 11.21 -13.79 -4.43
CA ALA A 217 10.11 -13.00 -3.91
C ALA A 217 9.41 -12.21 -5.01
N ILE A 218 8.09 -12.05 -4.86
CA ILE A 218 7.24 -11.19 -5.67
C ILE A 218 6.56 -10.21 -4.74
N MET A 219 6.73 -8.90 -4.96
CA MET A 219 5.97 -7.87 -4.28
C MET A 219 4.77 -7.51 -5.15
N LEU A 220 3.60 -7.50 -4.55
CA LEU A 220 2.38 -6.93 -5.12
C LEU A 220 2.26 -5.52 -4.56
N GLU A 221 1.99 -4.53 -5.40
CA GLU A 221 2.05 -3.12 -5.02
C GLU A 221 1.08 -2.27 -5.84
N ALA A 222 0.84 -1.04 -5.40
CA ALA A 222 0.37 0.02 -6.28
C ALA A 222 1.54 0.95 -6.64
N THR A 223 1.44 1.68 -7.74
CA THR A 223 2.48 2.65 -8.12
C THR A 223 1.90 3.86 -8.81
N THR A 224 2.52 5.03 -8.62
CA THR A 224 2.15 6.27 -9.30
C THR A 224 2.16 6.07 -10.81
N ALA A 225 1.02 6.28 -11.46
CA ALA A 225 0.91 6.20 -12.92
C ALA A 225 1.55 7.42 -13.62
N ALA A 226 1.24 8.62 -13.14
CA ALA A 226 1.63 9.90 -13.73
C ALA A 226 1.16 10.11 -15.19
N ASP A 227 0.14 9.38 -15.63
CA ASP A 227 -0.55 9.51 -16.92
C ASP A 227 -1.72 10.51 -16.80
N ILE A 228 -1.42 11.74 -16.40
CA ILE A 228 -2.37 12.81 -16.11
C ILE A 228 -2.17 14.00 -17.05
N ALA A 229 -3.13 14.94 -17.03
CA ALA A 229 -3.03 16.17 -17.82
C ALA A 229 -1.69 16.91 -17.56
N ASP A 230 -1.15 17.54 -18.60
CA ASP A 230 0.09 18.31 -18.59
C ASP A 230 1.38 17.52 -18.26
N VAL A 231 1.31 16.19 -18.17
CA VAL A 231 2.49 15.32 -18.09
C VAL A 231 2.77 14.72 -19.47
N PRO A 232 3.94 15.00 -20.08
CA PRO A 232 4.33 14.37 -21.33
C PRO A 232 4.36 12.83 -21.21
N SER A 233 3.90 12.12 -22.23
CA SER A 233 3.77 10.66 -22.21
C SER A 233 5.09 9.92 -21.90
N GLU A 234 6.22 10.49 -22.32
CA GLU A 234 7.57 9.97 -22.05
C GLU A 234 8.02 10.14 -20.59
N LYS A 235 7.29 10.94 -19.80
CA LYS A 235 7.50 11.11 -18.36
C LYS A 235 6.52 10.31 -17.51
N ALA A 236 5.51 9.70 -18.12
CA ALA A 236 4.59 8.81 -17.41
C ALA A 236 5.37 7.59 -16.87
N VAL A 237 5.13 7.26 -15.62
CA VAL A 237 5.75 6.08 -14.97
C VAL A 237 5.16 4.79 -15.57
N CYS A 238 3.85 4.77 -15.68
CA CYS A 238 3.01 3.76 -16.31
C CYS A 238 1.65 4.39 -16.60
N SER A 239 0.73 3.66 -17.21
CA SER A 239 -0.59 4.19 -17.57
C SER A 239 -1.70 3.24 -17.11
N LEU A 240 -2.81 3.81 -16.63
CA LEU A 240 -4.02 3.05 -16.33
C LEU A 240 -4.56 2.36 -17.60
N GLY A 241 -5.11 1.17 -17.42
CA GLY A 241 -5.67 0.38 -18.51
C GLY A 241 -4.63 -0.24 -19.44
N LYS A 242 -3.34 -0.21 -19.11
CA LYS A 242 -2.26 -0.83 -19.88
C LYS A 242 -1.71 -2.13 -19.27
N GLY A 243 -2.35 -2.61 -18.22
CA GLY A 243 -1.92 -3.77 -17.45
C GLY A 243 -0.97 -3.41 -16.32
N VAL A 244 -0.63 -4.41 -15.52
CA VAL A 244 0.27 -4.27 -14.38
C VAL A 244 1.65 -3.78 -14.80
N ALA A 245 2.23 -2.86 -14.01
CA ALA A 245 3.56 -2.33 -14.24
C ALA A 245 4.62 -3.23 -13.59
N VAL A 246 5.59 -3.68 -14.37
CA VAL A 246 6.69 -4.56 -13.94
C VAL A 246 7.93 -3.73 -13.71
N SER A 247 8.50 -3.80 -12.52
CA SER A 247 9.68 -3.02 -12.15
C SER A 247 10.97 -3.70 -12.60
N PHE A 248 11.88 -2.95 -13.23
CA PHE A 248 13.25 -3.38 -13.51
C PHE A 248 14.27 -2.73 -12.54
N MET A 249 13.93 -1.57 -11.99
CA MET A 249 14.70 -0.86 -10.97
C MET A 249 13.80 0.13 -10.24
N ASP A 250 14.10 0.41 -8.97
CA ASP A 250 13.62 1.56 -8.22
C ASP A 250 14.75 2.15 -7.36
N GLY A 251 14.45 3.05 -6.42
CA GLY A 251 15.44 3.71 -5.58
C GLY A 251 16.15 2.78 -4.60
N THR A 252 15.62 1.60 -4.34
CA THR A 252 16.11 0.66 -3.33
C THR A 252 16.52 -0.70 -3.90
N THR A 253 16.06 -1.06 -5.11
CA THR A 253 16.19 -2.40 -5.67
C THR A 253 16.54 -2.37 -7.15
N VAL A 254 17.49 -3.21 -7.57
CA VAL A 254 17.68 -3.64 -8.95
C VAL A 254 17.10 -5.04 -9.07
N TYR A 255 16.06 -5.19 -9.86
CA TYR A 255 15.29 -6.43 -9.94
C TYR A 255 15.94 -7.49 -10.79
N ASP A 256 15.57 -8.75 -10.55
CA ASP A 256 16.07 -9.89 -11.29
C ASP A 256 15.67 -9.82 -12.76
N ARG A 257 16.67 -9.87 -13.65
CA ARG A 257 16.46 -9.70 -15.08
C ARG A 257 15.66 -10.84 -15.70
N ALA A 258 15.87 -12.07 -15.28
CA ALA A 258 15.16 -13.22 -15.84
C ALA A 258 13.67 -13.19 -15.44
N TYR A 259 13.36 -12.77 -14.21
CA TYR A 259 11.99 -12.59 -13.76
C TYR A 259 11.28 -11.47 -14.51
N TYR A 260 11.96 -10.34 -14.71
CA TYR A 260 11.44 -9.22 -15.49
C TYR A 260 11.13 -9.60 -16.93
N ASP A 261 12.10 -10.26 -17.64
CA ASP A 261 11.92 -10.66 -19.03
C ASP A 261 10.80 -11.71 -19.18
N ALA A 262 10.71 -12.67 -18.24
CA ALA A 262 9.62 -13.65 -18.22
C ALA A 262 8.25 -12.99 -18.05
N ALA A 263 8.14 -12.02 -17.15
CA ALA A 263 6.90 -11.27 -16.94
C ALA A 263 6.45 -10.50 -18.18
N LEU A 264 7.37 -9.81 -18.88
CA LEU A 264 7.04 -9.05 -20.09
C LEU A 264 6.75 -9.90 -21.32
N SER A 265 7.26 -11.14 -21.38
CA SER A 265 7.11 -12.03 -22.54
C SER A 265 5.96 -13.04 -22.41
N CYS A 266 5.26 -13.09 -21.28
CA CYS A 266 4.27 -14.15 -21.01
C CYS A 266 2.93 -13.99 -21.75
N GLY A 267 2.70 -12.87 -22.45
CA GLY A 267 1.45 -12.59 -23.16
C GLY A 267 0.30 -12.05 -22.29
N ILE A 268 0.49 -11.97 -20.97
CA ILE A 268 -0.45 -11.29 -20.07
C ILE A 268 -0.25 -9.79 -20.19
N LYS A 269 -1.34 -9.02 -20.15
CA LYS A 269 -1.28 -7.57 -20.31
C LYS A 269 -0.48 -6.92 -19.19
N CYS A 270 0.67 -6.40 -19.52
CA CYS A 270 1.58 -5.72 -18.60
C CYS A 270 2.44 -4.67 -19.32
N GLN A 271 3.11 -3.83 -18.56
CA GLN A 271 3.95 -2.75 -19.07
C GLN A 271 5.19 -2.57 -18.20
N PRO A 272 6.31 -2.04 -18.72
CA PRO A 272 7.43 -1.61 -17.89
C PRO A 272 7.03 -0.49 -16.94
N LYS A 273 7.56 -0.49 -15.71
CA LYS A 273 7.55 0.68 -14.82
C LYS A 273 8.74 1.58 -15.18
N CYS A 274 8.47 2.73 -15.81
CA CYS A 274 9.52 3.57 -16.40
C CYS A 274 10.23 4.53 -15.41
N ALA A 275 9.77 4.64 -14.14
CA ALA A 275 10.46 5.42 -13.12
C ALA A 275 11.36 4.55 -12.25
N VAL A 276 12.52 5.10 -11.92
CA VAL A 276 13.54 4.46 -11.07
C VAL A 276 13.63 5.11 -9.68
N THR A 277 12.58 5.82 -9.28
CA THR A 277 12.46 6.51 -7.98
C THR A 277 11.49 5.78 -7.06
N GLY A 278 11.47 6.16 -5.78
CA GLY A 278 10.68 5.49 -4.76
C GLY A 278 11.30 4.17 -4.33
N GLY A 279 10.54 3.36 -3.65
CA GLY A 279 10.92 2.03 -3.19
C GLY A 279 9.69 1.29 -2.73
N ASN A 280 9.82 0.02 -2.40
CA ASN A 280 8.78 -0.83 -1.85
C ASN A 280 9.43 -1.96 -1.04
N ASN A 281 8.63 -2.89 -0.55
CA ASN A 281 9.09 -4.00 0.28
C ASN A 281 10.23 -4.85 -0.33
N ALA A 282 10.41 -4.85 -1.66
CA ALA A 282 11.55 -5.51 -2.29
C ALA A 282 12.90 -4.97 -1.76
N GLY A 283 12.97 -3.67 -1.41
CA GLY A 283 14.16 -3.05 -0.85
C GLY A 283 14.64 -3.69 0.47
N ALA A 284 13.73 -4.22 1.28
CA ALA A 284 14.06 -4.95 2.49
C ALA A 284 14.22 -6.46 2.24
N VAL A 285 13.35 -7.02 1.41
CA VAL A 285 13.30 -8.47 1.13
C VAL A 285 14.55 -8.95 0.39
N HIS A 286 14.97 -8.24 -0.66
CA HIS A 286 16.11 -8.70 -1.49
C HIS A 286 17.45 -8.73 -0.73
N LEU A 287 17.55 -7.98 0.37
CA LEU A 287 18.73 -7.95 1.27
C LEU A 287 18.63 -8.95 2.43
N SER A 288 17.55 -9.74 2.50
CA SER A 288 17.39 -10.71 3.59
C SER A 288 18.35 -11.88 3.45
N ARG A 289 18.93 -12.30 4.58
CA ARG A 289 19.82 -13.46 4.65
C ARG A 289 20.99 -13.38 3.66
N GLY A 290 21.06 -14.33 2.73
CA GLY A 290 22.08 -14.42 1.68
C GLY A 290 21.72 -13.70 0.38
N GLY A 291 20.60 -12.97 0.38
CA GLY A 291 20.04 -12.29 -0.79
C GLY A 291 18.87 -13.07 -1.43
N VAL A 292 17.86 -12.33 -1.90
CA VAL A 292 16.61 -12.87 -2.45
C VAL A 292 16.38 -12.28 -3.85
N ARG A 293 16.23 -13.13 -4.85
CA ARG A 293 15.87 -12.70 -6.20
C ARG A 293 14.43 -12.16 -6.19
N SER A 294 14.23 -10.94 -6.62
CA SER A 294 12.95 -10.24 -6.41
C SER A 294 12.40 -9.65 -7.70
N LEU A 295 11.07 -9.56 -7.76
CA LEU A 295 10.31 -8.82 -8.76
C LEU A 295 9.17 -8.06 -8.08
N THR A 296 8.83 -6.87 -8.59
CA THR A 296 7.63 -6.13 -8.15
C THR A 296 6.66 -5.99 -9.31
N LEU A 297 5.41 -6.31 -9.02
CA LEU A 297 4.23 -6.19 -9.88
C LEU A 297 3.32 -5.14 -9.29
N SER A 298 3.25 -3.95 -9.92
CA SER A 298 2.52 -2.82 -9.37
C SER A 298 1.28 -2.51 -10.21
N VAL A 299 0.13 -2.35 -9.57
CA VAL A 299 -1.07 -1.83 -10.24
C VAL A 299 -0.89 -0.33 -10.45
N PRO A 300 -1.03 0.20 -11.69
CA PRO A 300 -1.00 1.63 -11.95
C PRO A 300 -2.09 2.36 -11.16
N CYS A 301 -1.70 3.39 -10.42
CA CYS A 301 -2.60 4.15 -9.57
C CYS A 301 -2.29 5.65 -9.69
N ARG A 302 -3.30 6.47 -9.95
CA ARG A 302 -3.18 7.93 -9.85
C ARG A 302 -3.45 8.37 -8.43
N TYR A 303 -2.78 9.46 -8.02
CA TYR A 303 -3.04 10.14 -6.75
C TYR A 303 -2.85 9.25 -5.51
N ILE A 304 -1.88 8.36 -5.53
CA ILE A 304 -1.52 7.56 -4.33
C ILE A 304 -1.18 8.47 -3.15
N HIS A 305 -1.24 7.95 -1.92
CA HIS A 305 -1.04 8.71 -0.68
C HIS A 305 -2.05 9.86 -0.50
N SER A 306 -3.26 9.68 -1.05
CA SER A 306 -4.35 10.64 -0.91
C SER A 306 -5.66 9.96 -0.50
N ALA A 307 -6.68 10.78 -0.19
CA ALA A 307 -8.03 10.29 0.10
C ALA A 307 -8.75 9.66 -1.11
N SER A 308 -8.18 9.76 -2.32
CA SER A 308 -8.88 9.44 -3.58
C SER A 308 -7.90 8.92 -4.64
N CYS A 309 -7.32 7.75 -4.37
CA CYS A 309 -6.51 7.02 -5.36
C CYS A 309 -7.41 6.48 -6.49
N VAL A 310 -6.88 6.37 -7.70
CA VAL A 310 -7.64 5.91 -8.87
C VAL A 310 -6.87 4.84 -9.62
N CYS A 311 -7.51 3.69 -9.86
CA CYS A 311 -6.94 2.57 -10.63
C CYS A 311 -7.96 1.96 -11.60
N ASP A 312 -7.52 1.02 -12.44
CA ASP A 312 -8.32 0.29 -13.43
C ASP A 312 -8.51 -1.17 -13.03
N ASN A 313 -9.73 -1.70 -13.10
CA ASN A 313 -10.05 -3.09 -12.74
C ASN A 313 -9.34 -4.12 -13.64
N GLY A 314 -9.13 -3.77 -14.92
CA GLY A 314 -8.38 -4.63 -15.85
C GLY A 314 -6.92 -4.78 -15.46
N ASP A 315 -6.30 -3.71 -14.93
CA ASP A 315 -4.93 -3.75 -14.42
C ASP A 315 -4.82 -4.60 -13.15
N ILE A 316 -5.81 -4.53 -12.25
CA ILE A 316 -5.89 -5.39 -11.06
C ILE A 316 -6.03 -6.87 -11.46
N SER A 317 -6.85 -7.14 -12.47
CA SER A 317 -7.02 -8.49 -13.00
C SER A 317 -5.73 -9.02 -13.63
N SER A 318 -5.01 -8.16 -14.36
CA SER A 318 -3.69 -8.48 -14.92
C SER A 318 -2.66 -8.79 -13.83
N ALA A 319 -2.68 -8.06 -12.70
CA ALA A 319 -1.79 -8.31 -11.57
C ALA A 319 -2.00 -9.71 -10.99
N PHE A 320 -3.25 -10.13 -10.82
CA PHE A 320 -3.56 -11.49 -10.36
C PHE A 320 -3.07 -12.57 -11.35
N GLU A 321 -3.37 -12.41 -12.63
CA GLU A 321 -2.97 -13.40 -13.65
C GLU A 321 -1.44 -13.47 -13.80
N LEU A 322 -0.75 -12.32 -13.79
CA LEU A 322 0.70 -12.28 -13.90
C LEU A 322 1.38 -12.85 -12.64
N ALA A 323 0.88 -12.52 -11.44
CA ALA A 323 1.39 -13.10 -10.21
C ALA A 323 1.25 -14.63 -10.21
N ARG A 324 0.11 -15.16 -10.64
CA ARG A 324 -0.12 -16.61 -10.75
C ARG A 324 0.83 -17.27 -11.75
N PHE A 325 1.05 -16.65 -12.93
CA PHE A 325 2.00 -17.12 -13.91
C PHE A 325 3.44 -17.16 -13.35
N MET A 326 3.85 -16.08 -12.68
CA MET A 326 5.20 -15.99 -12.10
C MET A 326 5.40 -16.97 -10.95
N ILE A 327 4.38 -17.17 -10.08
CA ILE A 327 4.42 -18.18 -9.02
C ILE A 327 4.69 -19.56 -9.64
N ASN A 328 3.91 -19.96 -10.65
CA ASN A 328 4.06 -21.26 -11.29
C ASN A 328 5.43 -21.42 -11.95
N GLY A 329 5.87 -20.43 -12.73
CA GLY A 329 7.15 -20.49 -13.44
C GLY A 329 8.38 -20.51 -12.53
N ILE A 330 8.36 -19.74 -11.43
CA ILE A 330 9.46 -19.72 -10.45
C ILE A 330 9.46 -21.01 -9.63
N CYS A 331 8.29 -21.44 -9.17
CA CYS A 331 8.15 -22.63 -8.32
C CYS A 331 8.40 -23.96 -9.08
N SER A 332 8.07 -24.03 -10.37
CA SER A 332 8.42 -25.17 -11.23
C SER A 332 9.92 -25.21 -11.61
N GLY A 333 10.60 -24.06 -11.54
CA GLY A 333 11.98 -23.89 -12.02
C GLY A 333 12.09 -23.62 -13.52
N GLU A 334 10.98 -23.41 -14.24
CA GLU A 334 10.97 -22.99 -15.65
C GLU A 334 11.53 -21.57 -15.81
N ILE A 335 11.20 -20.68 -14.87
CA ILE A 335 11.82 -19.35 -14.77
C ILE A 335 13.02 -19.46 -13.81
N LYS A 336 14.22 -19.38 -14.40
CA LYS A 336 15.48 -19.61 -13.68
C LYS A 336 16.00 -18.38 -13.00
#